data_f30287335545ec994d821dc29dbce723
#
_entry.id   f30287335545ec994d821dc29dbce723
#
_cell.length_a   1.000
_cell.length_b   1.000
_cell.length_c   1.000
_cell.angle_alpha   90.00
_cell.angle_beta   90.00
_cell.angle_gamma   90.00
#
_symmetry.space_group_name_H-M   'P 1'
#
loop_
_entity.id
_entity.type
_entity.pdbx_description
1 polymer ?
#
loop_
_entity_poly.entity_id
_entity_poly.type
_entity_poly.pdbx_seq_one_letter_code
_entity_poly.pdbx_strand_id
1 'polypeptide(L)'
;RFRGARQDRELKETVHTTITLSLISGVILAIIGFFASPIILQWMESPPEVLPLATVYLRVYFLGMPALLLYNFGAAILRAVGDTRRPLIYLSIAGVLNVSLNLVFVIVFRWSVFGVALATTISQVISAALVLWCLTKEQGPVHVEFKHLRVQKDKFIKIIQIGLPAGLQSVLFSFSNVLIQSSINSFGATVVAGNAAAANLEGFAYVAMNAFHQSNLSFTSQNYGAGKYKRINRIFWIGQACVIVVGAVTGGASYLFGPQLLTLYSTAENVIAAGMVRLGYIALPYALCGIMDVMVGSLRGLGYTVFPMIVSLLGSCGLRILWLETVFTTDKFHQIETVYIIYPITWIVTALAHFITYLVVRRKFSHK
;
A
#
# COMPACT_ATOMS: atom_id res chain seq x y z
N ARG A 1 7.89 11.57 14.47
CA ARG A 1 9.19 11.97 15.03
C ARG A 1 9.07 13.18 15.94
N PHE A 2 8.49 14.29 15.48
CA PHE A 2 8.31 15.52 16.26
C PHE A 2 7.42 15.30 17.50
N ARG A 3 6.40 14.43 17.41
CA ARG A 3 5.59 14.02 18.56
C ARG A 3 6.44 13.35 19.63
N GLY A 4 7.31 12.42 19.23
CA GLY A 4 8.23 11.75 20.16
C GLY A 4 9.22 12.70 20.81
N ALA A 5 9.73 13.66 20.05
CA ALA A 5 10.66 14.69 20.51
C ALA A 5 9.99 15.80 21.35
N ARG A 6 8.66 15.80 21.51
CA ARG A 6 7.88 16.87 22.17
C ARG A 6 8.10 18.26 21.57
N GLN A 7 8.31 18.31 20.25
CA GLN A 7 8.51 19.55 19.50
C GLN A 7 7.16 20.01 18.91
N ASP A 8 6.31 20.58 19.75
CA ASP A 8 4.91 20.91 19.41
C ASP A 8 4.80 21.94 18.28
N ARG A 9 5.71 22.92 18.21
CA ARG A 9 5.75 23.89 17.12
C ARG A 9 6.04 23.20 15.77
N GLU A 10 7.08 22.37 15.73
CA GLU A 10 7.47 21.62 14.53
C GLU A 10 6.35 20.67 14.08
N LEU A 11 5.67 20.04 15.05
CA LEU A 11 4.54 19.17 14.79
C LEU A 11 3.37 19.95 14.19
N LYS A 12 2.99 21.11 14.77
CA LYS A 12 1.92 21.98 14.25
C LYS A 12 2.21 22.43 12.82
N GLU A 13 3.42 22.90 12.55
CA GLU A 13 3.86 23.30 11.21
C GLU A 13 3.81 22.14 10.21
N THR A 14 4.21 20.93 10.63
CA THR A 14 4.14 19.73 9.79
C THR A 14 2.70 19.33 9.47
N VAL A 15 1.79 19.36 10.45
CA VAL A 15 0.37 19.05 10.27
C VAL A 15 -0.26 20.00 9.24
N HIS A 16 -0.09 21.31 9.40
CA HIS A 16 -0.63 22.29 8.46
C HIS A 16 -0.05 22.15 7.05
N THR A 17 1.27 21.95 6.94
CA THR A 17 1.92 21.67 5.63
C THR A 17 1.37 20.42 4.99
N THR A 18 1.19 19.33 5.76
CA THR A 18 0.68 18.05 5.27
C THR A 18 -0.74 18.17 4.73
N ILE A 19 -1.64 18.82 5.45
CA ILE A 19 -3.02 19.07 5.01
C ILE A 19 -3.04 19.96 3.76
N THR A 20 -2.26 21.04 3.74
CA THR A 20 -2.16 21.93 2.57
C THR A 20 -1.67 21.16 1.33
N LEU A 21 -0.63 20.34 1.47
CA LEU A 21 -0.10 19.51 0.39
C LEU A 21 -1.10 18.49 -0.11
N SER A 22 -1.88 17.87 0.79
CA SER A 22 -2.90 16.89 0.39
C SER A 22 -3.98 17.53 -0.51
N LEU A 23 -4.38 18.76 -0.19
CA LEU A 23 -5.35 19.51 -1.00
C LEU A 23 -4.76 19.92 -2.34
N ILE A 24 -3.56 20.53 -2.33
CA ILE A 24 -2.89 21.00 -3.57
C ILE A 24 -2.64 19.81 -4.51
N SER A 25 -2.01 18.74 -4.03
CA SER A 25 -1.72 17.58 -4.85
C SER A 25 -2.98 16.86 -5.29
N GLY A 26 -4.02 16.82 -4.45
CA GLY A 26 -5.32 16.25 -4.80
C GLY A 26 -6.00 17.01 -5.94
N VAL A 27 -6.00 18.34 -5.89
CA VAL A 27 -6.55 19.18 -6.96
C VAL A 27 -5.75 19.03 -8.26
N ILE A 28 -4.42 19.03 -8.18
CA ILE A 28 -3.55 18.81 -9.34
C ILE A 28 -3.86 17.45 -9.99
N LEU A 29 -3.95 16.38 -9.19
CA LEU A 29 -4.27 15.05 -9.69
C LEU A 29 -5.70 14.97 -10.24
N ALA A 30 -6.66 15.66 -9.64
CA ALA A 30 -8.03 15.73 -10.16
C ALA A 30 -8.06 16.37 -11.56
N ILE A 31 -7.38 17.51 -11.76
CA ILE A 31 -7.30 18.20 -13.04
C ILE A 31 -6.58 17.32 -14.07
N ILE A 32 -5.38 16.84 -13.76
CA ILE A 32 -4.60 16.01 -14.69
C ILE A 32 -5.38 14.75 -15.04
N GLY A 33 -5.92 14.03 -14.05
CA GLY A 33 -6.63 12.78 -14.27
C GLY A 33 -7.93 12.96 -15.05
N PHE A 34 -8.67 14.06 -14.82
CA PHE A 34 -9.89 14.35 -15.56
C PHE A 34 -9.63 14.52 -17.07
N PHE A 35 -8.60 15.26 -17.44
CA PHE A 35 -8.24 15.46 -18.85
C PHE A 35 -7.47 14.29 -19.45
N ALA A 36 -6.62 13.61 -18.67
CA ALA A 36 -5.83 12.50 -19.15
C ALA A 36 -6.60 11.17 -19.25
N SER A 37 -7.76 11.04 -18.59
CA SER A 37 -8.54 9.79 -18.55
C SER A 37 -8.77 9.15 -19.93
N PRO A 38 -9.23 9.84 -20.97
CA PRO A 38 -9.44 9.21 -22.28
C PRO A 38 -8.13 8.78 -22.94
N ILE A 39 -7.04 9.55 -22.74
CA ILE A 39 -5.71 9.26 -23.31
C ILE A 39 -5.14 8.01 -22.66
N ILE A 40 -5.23 7.91 -21.34
CA ILE A 40 -4.74 6.75 -20.58
C ILE A 40 -5.47 5.48 -21.03
N LEU A 41 -6.80 5.54 -21.18
CA LEU A 41 -7.60 4.40 -21.61
C LEU A 41 -7.30 3.97 -23.05
N GLN A 42 -7.00 4.92 -23.92
CA GLN A 42 -6.56 4.62 -25.29
C GLN A 42 -5.19 3.93 -25.30
N TRP A 43 -4.22 4.40 -24.48
CA TRP A 43 -2.92 3.75 -24.35
C TRP A 43 -3.00 2.33 -23.75
N MET A 44 -4.05 2.08 -22.95
CA MET A 44 -4.34 0.74 -22.42
C MET A 44 -5.08 -0.16 -23.42
N GLU A 45 -5.28 0.28 -24.67
CA GLU A 45 -5.99 -0.46 -25.71
C GLU A 45 -7.39 -0.93 -25.27
N SER A 46 -8.09 -0.06 -24.51
CA SER A 46 -9.43 -0.36 -24.02
C SER A 46 -10.41 -0.53 -25.20
N PRO A 47 -11.27 -1.55 -25.17
CA PRO A 47 -12.25 -1.78 -26.23
C PRO A 47 -13.11 -0.54 -26.51
N PRO A 48 -13.37 -0.20 -27.78
CA PRO A 48 -14.14 1.01 -28.15
C PRO A 48 -15.52 1.10 -27.49
N GLU A 49 -16.14 -0.06 -27.25
CA GLU A 49 -17.45 -0.15 -26.59
C GLU A 49 -17.43 0.24 -25.11
N VAL A 50 -16.31 -0.01 -24.43
CA VAL A 50 -16.12 0.26 -22.99
C VAL A 50 -15.55 1.65 -22.77
N LEU A 51 -14.83 2.20 -23.74
CA LEU A 51 -14.07 3.45 -23.62
C LEU A 51 -14.91 4.65 -23.09
N PRO A 52 -16.15 4.91 -23.57
CA PRO A 52 -16.94 6.02 -23.05
C PRO A 52 -17.30 5.87 -21.58
N LEU A 53 -17.73 4.66 -21.17
CA LEU A 53 -18.13 4.38 -19.79
C LEU A 53 -16.93 4.40 -18.84
N ALA A 54 -15.80 3.82 -19.26
CA ALA A 54 -14.56 3.86 -18.49
C ALA A 54 -14.03 5.29 -18.34
N THR A 55 -14.16 6.13 -19.36
CA THR A 55 -13.78 7.55 -19.30
C THR A 55 -14.62 8.30 -18.27
N VAL A 56 -15.94 8.11 -18.27
CA VAL A 56 -16.82 8.71 -17.27
C VAL A 56 -16.44 8.26 -15.86
N TYR A 57 -16.22 6.95 -15.67
CA TYR A 57 -15.79 6.40 -14.39
C TYR A 57 -14.51 7.06 -13.88
N LEU A 58 -13.46 7.07 -14.71
CA LEU A 58 -12.16 7.64 -14.31
C LEU A 58 -12.26 9.15 -14.03
N ARG A 59 -12.99 9.90 -14.83
CA ARG A 59 -13.18 11.34 -14.59
C ARG A 59 -13.83 11.61 -13.24
N VAL A 60 -14.92 10.91 -12.91
CA VAL A 60 -15.59 11.05 -11.60
C VAL A 60 -14.68 10.59 -10.47
N TYR A 61 -13.96 9.50 -10.67
CA TYR A 61 -12.99 9.00 -9.68
C TYR A 61 -11.87 10.02 -9.40
N PHE A 62 -11.30 10.64 -10.46
CA PHE A 62 -10.25 11.65 -10.29
C PHE A 62 -10.77 12.93 -9.61
N LEU A 63 -12.03 13.29 -9.79
CA LEU A 63 -12.65 14.39 -9.01
C LEU A 63 -12.69 14.10 -7.50
N GLY A 64 -12.66 12.84 -7.10
CA GLY A 64 -12.54 12.41 -5.71
C GLY A 64 -11.13 12.47 -5.12
N MET A 65 -10.09 12.70 -5.93
CA MET A 65 -8.69 12.69 -5.47
C MET A 65 -8.37 13.66 -4.34
N PRO A 66 -8.87 14.91 -4.32
CA PRO A 66 -8.65 15.81 -3.19
C PRO A 66 -9.15 15.22 -1.87
N ALA A 67 -10.33 14.59 -1.88
CA ALA A 67 -10.89 13.95 -0.70
C ALA A 67 -10.10 12.70 -0.30
N LEU A 68 -9.73 11.86 -1.25
CA LEU A 68 -8.93 10.66 -1.02
C LEU A 68 -7.58 11.01 -0.36
N LEU A 69 -6.86 11.99 -0.90
CA LEU A 69 -5.59 12.40 -0.34
C LEU A 69 -5.75 13.07 1.03
N LEU A 70 -6.76 13.91 1.21
CA LEU A 70 -7.06 14.55 2.49
C LEU A 70 -7.35 13.50 3.58
N TYR A 71 -8.14 12.48 3.26
CA TYR A 71 -8.38 11.37 4.19
C TYR A 71 -7.07 10.64 4.53
N ASN A 72 -6.30 10.22 3.52
CA ASN A 72 -5.08 9.45 3.73
C ASN A 72 -4.04 10.20 4.56
N PHE A 73 -3.81 11.47 4.26
CA PHE A 73 -2.86 12.32 4.99
C PHE A 73 -3.37 12.65 6.40
N GLY A 74 -4.65 12.98 6.56
CA GLY A 74 -5.25 13.23 7.86
C GLY A 74 -5.26 11.99 8.76
N ALA A 75 -5.58 10.83 8.21
CA ALA A 75 -5.49 9.55 8.91
C ALA A 75 -4.04 9.22 9.31
N ALA A 76 -3.06 9.56 8.47
CA ALA A 76 -1.64 9.38 8.79
C ALA A 76 -1.20 10.29 9.96
N ILE A 77 -1.71 11.52 10.04
CA ILE A 77 -1.48 12.44 11.17
C ILE A 77 -2.02 11.81 12.46
N LEU A 78 -3.25 11.31 12.47
CA LEU A 78 -3.86 10.67 13.64
C LEU A 78 -3.07 9.42 14.06
N ARG A 79 -2.69 8.56 13.11
CA ARG A 79 -1.83 7.40 13.39
C ARG A 79 -0.47 7.79 13.97
N ALA A 80 0.13 8.87 13.48
CA ALA A 80 1.43 9.35 13.95
C ALA A 80 1.40 9.80 15.42
N VAL A 81 0.25 10.21 15.93
CA VAL A 81 0.07 10.55 17.36
C VAL A 81 -0.49 9.39 18.19
N GLY A 82 -0.69 8.22 17.57
CA GLY A 82 -1.09 6.98 18.23
C GLY A 82 -2.60 6.68 18.16
N ASP A 83 -3.37 7.49 17.46
CA ASP A 83 -4.81 7.24 17.26
C ASP A 83 -5.05 6.46 15.95
N THR A 84 -5.28 5.19 16.09
CA THR A 84 -5.64 4.30 14.97
C THR A 84 -7.14 4.03 14.91
N ARG A 85 -7.87 4.27 16.02
CA ARG A 85 -9.29 3.93 16.15
C ARG A 85 -10.17 4.85 15.33
N ARG A 86 -9.97 6.16 15.44
CA ARG A 86 -10.81 7.15 14.73
C ARG A 86 -10.68 7.03 13.20
N PRO A 87 -9.49 6.95 12.60
CA PRO A 87 -9.36 6.69 11.16
C PRO A 87 -10.08 5.42 10.69
N LEU A 88 -10.01 4.34 11.48
CA LEU A 88 -10.71 3.10 11.17
C LEU A 88 -12.24 3.29 11.19
N ILE A 89 -12.78 3.97 12.20
CA ILE A 89 -14.23 4.25 12.29
C ILE A 89 -14.69 5.07 11.08
N TYR A 90 -13.96 6.12 10.71
CA TYR A 90 -14.32 6.97 9.57
C TYR A 90 -14.27 6.23 8.24
N LEU A 91 -13.27 5.37 8.06
CA LEU A 91 -13.17 4.53 6.88
C LEU A 91 -14.31 3.49 6.84
N SER A 92 -14.67 2.91 7.97
CA SER A 92 -15.77 1.95 8.07
C SER A 92 -17.12 2.60 7.75
N ILE A 93 -17.37 3.80 8.26
CA ILE A 93 -18.58 4.59 7.92
C ILE A 93 -18.63 4.85 6.40
N ALA A 94 -17.51 5.31 5.82
CA ALA A 94 -17.43 5.55 4.39
C ALA A 94 -17.60 4.26 3.57
N GLY A 95 -17.10 3.13 4.04
CA GLY A 95 -17.27 1.82 3.40
C GLY A 95 -18.73 1.37 3.38
N VAL A 96 -19.43 1.47 4.51
CA VAL A 96 -20.87 1.15 4.57
C VAL A 96 -21.69 2.08 3.68
N LEU A 97 -21.39 3.37 3.69
CA LEU A 97 -22.05 4.34 2.82
C LEU A 97 -21.76 4.04 1.35
N ASN A 98 -20.53 3.66 1.00
CA ASN A 98 -20.17 3.30 -0.37
C ASN A 98 -21.03 2.14 -0.89
N VAL A 99 -21.15 1.05 -0.10
CA VAL A 99 -21.99 -0.10 -0.47
C VAL A 99 -23.45 0.34 -0.63
N SER A 100 -24.00 1.09 0.34
CA SER A 100 -25.39 1.56 0.30
C SER A 100 -25.66 2.46 -0.90
N LEU A 101 -24.78 3.42 -1.16
CA LEU A 101 -24.91 4.32 -2.30
C LEU A 101 -24.76 3.58 -3.64
N ASN A 102 -23.87 2.59 -3.73
CA ASN A 102 -23.75 1.75 -4.92
C ASN A 102 -25.09 1.04 -5.21
N LEU A 103 -25.70 0.42 -4.21
CA LEU A 103 -26.99 -0.25 -4.39
C LEU A 103 -28.08 0.73 -4.83
N VAL A 104 -28.16 1.90 -4.22
CA VAL A 104 -29.15 2.93 -4.60
C VAL A 104 -28.90 3.45 -6.00
N PHE A 105 -27.68 3.85 -6.33
CA PHE A 105 -27.40 4.48 -7.63
C PHE A 105 -27.48 3.48 -8.79
N VAL A 106 -27.08 2.23 -8.58
CA VAL A 106 -27.09 1.21 -9.64
C VAL A 106 -28.47 0.57 -9.78
N ILE A 107 -29.13 0.21 -8.68
CA ILE A 107 -30.40 -0.53 -8.73
C ILE A 107 -31.58 0.41 -8.87
N VAL A 108 -31.68 1.47 -8.03
CA VAL A 108 -32.84 2.36 -8.01
C VAL A 108 -32.75 3.40 -9.12
N PHE A 109 -31.63 4.11 -9.21
CA PHE A 109 -31.47 5.17 -10.22
C PHE A 109 -30.97 4.67 -11.57
N ARG A 110 -30.47 3.43 -11.64
CA ARG A 110 -29.93 2.81 -12.86
C ARG A 110 -28.83 3.62 -13.55
N TRP A 111 -27.99 4.29 -12.74
CA TRP A 111 -26.89 5.12 -13.24
C TRP A 111 -25.66 4.32 -13.67
N SER A 112 -25.73 2.99 -13.64
CA SER A 112 -24.65 2.10 -14.10
C SER A 112 -23.27 2.53 -13.56
N VAL A 113 -22.28 2.64 -14.43
CA VAL A 113 -20.87 2.94 -14.09
C VAL A 113 -20.70 4.33 -13.44
N PHE A 114 -21.47 5.33 -13.88
CA PHE A 114 -21.46 6.66 -13.26
C PHE A 114 -21.89 6.59 -11.79
N GLY A 115 -22.93 5.81 -11.48
CA GLY A 115 -23.41 5.64 -10.11
C GLY A 115 -22.34 5.03 -9.20
N VAL A 116 -21.59 4.04 -9.68
CA VAL A 116 -20.50 3.40 -8.92
C VAL A 116 -19.36 4.40 -8.63
N ALA A 117 -18.95 5.16 -9.64
CA ALA A 117 -17.90 6.17 -9.48
C ALA A 117 -18.34 7.29 -8.50
N LEU A 118 -19.58 7.74 -8.62
CA LEU A 118 -20.14 8.80 -7.76
C LEU A 118 -20.27 8.32 -6.31
N ALA A 119 -20.74 7.09 -6.06
CA ALA A 119 -20.82 6.49 -4.74
C ALA A 119 -19.45 6.46 -4.07
N THR A 120 -18.42 6.06 -4.81
CA THR A 120 -17.04 6.04 -4.32
C THR A 120 -16.55 7.45 -3.98
N THR A 121 -16.75 8.42 -4.85
CA THR A 121 -16.35 9.81 -4.64
C THR A 121 -17.05 10.42 -3.42
N ILE A 122 -18.37 10.24 -3.27
CA ILE A 122 -19.12 10.72 -2.11
C ILE A 122 -18.60 10.10 -0.82
N SER A 123 -18.34 8.79 -0.81
CA SER A 123 -17.80 8.09 0.37
C SER A 123 -16.43 8.62 0.77
N GLN A 124 -15.56 8.91 -0.21
CA GLN A 124 -14.26 9.55 0.02
C GLN A 124 -14.40 10.95 0.61
N VAL A 125 -15.34 11.76 0.10
CA VAL A 125 -15.61 13.11 0.64
C VAL A 125 -16.07 13.03 2.08
N ILE A 126 -16.95 12.09 2.42
CA ILE A 126 -17.44 11.91 3.78
C ILE A 126 -16.32 11.50 4.73
N SER A 127 -15.48 10.53 4.36
CA SER A 127 -14.34 10.13 5.18
C SER A 127 -13.34 11.26 5.38
N ALA A 128 -13.06 12.04 4.34
CA ALA A 128 -12.19 13.21 4.40
C ALA A 128 -12.78 14.31 5.31
N ALA A 129 -14.07 14.58 5.20
CA ALA A 129 -14.76 15.54 6.05
C ALA A 129 -14.72 15.13 7.53
N LEU A 130 -14.94 13.85 7.84
CA LEU A 130 -14.86 13.32 9.20
C LEU A 130 -13.46 13.45 9.79
N VAL A 131 -12.42 13.12 9.03
CA VAL A 131 -11.02 13.27 9.48
C VAL A 131 -10.68 14.74 9.69
N LEU A 132 -11.06 15.62 8.76
CA LEU A 132 -10.79 17.04 8.87
C LEU A 132 -11.54 17.64 10.06
N TRP A 133 -12.83 17.31 10.25
CA TRP A 133 -13.60 17.72 11.40
C TRP A 133 -12.95 17.26 12.72
N CYS A 134 -12.45 16.02 12.76
CA CYS A 134 -11.72 15.50 13.92
C CYS A 134 -10.48 16.37 14.20
N LEU A 135 -9.65 16.63 13.20
CA LEU A 135 -8.43 17.43 13.36
C LEU A 135 -8.71 18.89 13.78
N THR A 136 -9.82 19.47 13.35
CA THR A 136 -10.25 20.81 13.80
C THR A 136 -10.82 20.85 15.23
N LYS A 137 -11.21 19.70 15.78
CA LYS A 137 -11.69 19.57 17.17
C LYS A 137 -10.61 19.10 18.14
N GLU A 138 -9.48 18.63 17.62
CA GLU A 138 -8.34 18.23 18.45
C GLU A 138 -7.80 19.42 19.27
N GLN A 139 -7.20 19.07 20.42
CA GLN A 139 -6.46 20.05 21.22
C GLN A 139 -4.96 19.83 21.06
N GLY A 140 -4.20 20.91 21.15
CA GLY A 140 -2.74 20.83 21.07
C GLY A 140 -2.18 20.89 19.65
N PRO A 141 -0.97 20.33 19.42
CA PRO A 141 -0.18 20.59 18.20
C PRO A 141 -0.71 19.92 16.92
N VAL A 142 -1.68 19.02 17.02
CA VAL A 142 -2.33 18.39 15.85
C VAL A 142 -3.62 19.10 15.44
N HIS A 143 -4.04 20.12 16.20
CA HIS A 143 -5.17 20.97 15.84
C HIS A 143 -4.95 21.67 14.51
N VAL A 144 -5.90 21.56 13.60
CA VAL A 144 -5.87 22.21 12.29
C VAL A 144 -6.68 23.48 12.31
N GLU A 145 -6.02 24.60 12.04
CA GLU A 145 -6.62 25.92 11.89
C GLU A 145 -6.54 26.33 10.42
N PHE A 146 -7.67 26.54 9.77
CA PHE A 146 -7.70 26.92 8.33
C PHE A 146 -6.91 28.19 8.00
N LYS A 147 -6.84 29.13 8.95
CA LYS A 147 -6.08 30.37 8.78
C LYS A 147 -4.57 30.17 8.75
N HIS A 148 -4.09 29.06 9.27
CA HIS A 148 -2.66 28.73 9.33
C HIS A 148 -2.23 27.70 8.27
N LEU A 149 -3.12 27.34 7.35
CA LEU A 149 -2.79 26.44 6.24
C LEU A 149 -1.78 27.12 5.31
N ARG A 150 -0.57 26.62 5.31
CA ARG A 150 0.53 27.07 4.47
C ARG A 150 1.55 25.97 4.30
N VAL A 151 2.32 26.02 3.22
CA VAL A 151 3.43 25.12 2.97
C VAL A 151 4.70 25.69 3.58
N GLN A 152 5.22 25.05 4.62
CA GLN A 152 6.53 25.36 5.18
C GLN A 152 7.61 24.65 4.36
N LYS A 153 8.56 25.39 3.80
CA LYS A 153 9.58 24.86 2.88
C LYS A 153 10.40 23.70 3.48
N ASP A 154 10.84 23.85 4.73
CA ASP A 154 11.62 22.83 5.44
C ASP A 154 10.82 21.54 5.71
N LYS A 155 9.53 21.66 6.02
CA LYS A 155 8.63 20.52 6.19
C LYS A 155 8.30 19.86 4.85
N PHE A 156 8.03 20.66 3.82
CA PHE A 156 7.82 20.19 2.46
C PHE A 156 9.00 19.34 1.96
N ILE A 157 10.22 19.85 2.10
CA ILE A 157 11.42 19.11 1.70
C ILE A 157 11.52 17.77 2.43
N LYS A 158 11.26 17.73 3.74
CA LYS A 158 11.28 16.47 4.51
C LYS A 158 10.20 15.49 4.06
N ILE A 159 8.99 15.98 3.77
CA ILE A 159 7.89 15.15 3.25
C ILE A 159 8.29 14.55 1.89
N ILE A 160 8.85 15.33 1.00
CA ILE A 160 9.30 14.85 -0.32
C ILE A 160 10.47 13.87 -0.20
N GLN A 161 11.46 14.16 0.66
CA GLN A 161 12.60 13.25 0.89
C GLN A 161 12.19 11.86 1.40
N ILE A 162 11.07 11.77 2.10
CA ILE A 162 10.53 10.49 2.60
C ILE A 162 9.52 9.90 1.62
N GLY A 163 8.60 10.72 1.12
CA GLY A 163 7.48 10.28 0.30
C GLY A 163 7.86 9.92 -1.13
N LEU A 164 8.73 10.71 -1.77
CA LEU A 164 9.12 10.48 -3.16
C LEU A 164 9.83 9.12 -3.36
N PRO A 165 10.84 8.74 -2.56
CA PRO A 165 11.43 7.40 -2.67
C PRO A 165 10.41 6.28 -2.44
N ALA A 166 9.50 6.44 -1.47
CA ALA A 166 8.46 5.46 -1.19
C ALA A 166 7.46 5.32 -2.36
N GLY A 167 7.08 6.45 -2.97
CA GLY A 167 6.22 6.48 -4.15
C GLY A 167 6.88 5.83 -5.37
N LEU A 168 8.13 6.20 -5.67
CA LEU A 168 8.91 5.58 -6.76
C LEU A 168 9.05 4.08 -6.57
N GLN A 169 9.32 3.62 -5.34
CA GLN A 169 9.36 2.20 -5.04
C GLN A 169 8.03 1.51 -5.41
N SER A 170 6.88 2.09 -5.03
CA SER A 170 5.56 1.52 -5.32
C SER A 170 5.27 1.45 -6.83
N VAL A 171 5.62 2.49 -7.58
CA VAL A 171 5.46 2.52 -9.05
C VAL A 171 6.30 1.43 -9.72
N LEU A 172 7.57 1.31 -9.33
CA LEU A 172 8.47 0.31 -9.92
C LEU A 172 8.09 -1.12 -9.53
N PHE A 173 7.55 -1.35 -8.31
CA PHE A 173 6.96 -2.63 -7.94
C PHE A 173 5.75 -2.97 -8.81
N SER A 174 4.87 -1.99 -9.07
CA SER A 174 3.72 -2.20 -9.94
C SER A 174 4.15 -2.55 -11.37
N PHE A 175 5.17 -1.88 -11.89
CA PHE A 175 5.73 -2.18 -13.19
C PHE A 175 6.33 -3.60 -13.25
N SER A 176 7.11 -4.00 -12.24
CA SER A 176 7.64 -5.35 -12.12
C SER A 176 6.53 -6.41 -12.09
N ASN A 177 5.44 -6.15 -11.39
CA ASN A 177 4.29 -7.06 -11.36
C ASN A 177 3.60 -7.19 -12.72
N VAL A 178 3.56 -6.14 -13.54
CA VAL A 178 3.04 -6.20 -14.92
C VAL A 178 3.91 -7.11 -15.78
N LEU A 179 5.24 -7.02 -15.67
CA LEU A 179 6.15 -7.91 -16.40
C LEU A 179 5.97 -9.37 -15.99
N ILE A 180 5.84 -9.65 -14.69
CA ILE A 180 5.58 -11.01 -14.20
C ILE A 180 4.22 -11.51 -14.70
N GLN A 181 3.19 -10.66 -14.70
CA GLN A 181 1.87 -11.01 -15.21
C GLN A 181 1.91 -11.36 -16.71
N SER A 182 2.74 -10.67 -17.50
CA SER A 182 2.95 -10.99 -18.91
C SER A 182 3.49 -12.41 -19.08
N SER A 183 4.46 -12.82 -18.26
CA SER A 183 4.97 -14.19 -18.24
C SER A 183 3.90 -15.22 -17.84
N ILE A 184 3.03 -14.89 -16.87
CA ILE A 184 1.92 -15.77 -16.46
C ILE A 184 0.90 -15.91 -17.59
N ASN A 185 0.65 -14.86 -18.35
CA ASN A 185 -0.33 -14.87 -19.45
C ASN A 185 0.04 -15.88 -20.55
N SER A 186 1.34 -16.19 -20.72
CA SER A 186 1.79 -17.19 -21.70
C SER A 186 1.30 -18.62 -21.42
N PHE A 187 0.87 -18.91 -20.17
CA PHE A 187 0.36 -20.24 -19.79
C PHE A 187 -1.15 -20.44 -20.03
N GLY A 188 -1.82 -19.44 -20.60
CA GLY A 188 -3.22 -19.54 -21.02
C GLY A 188 -4.23 -19.15 -19.94
N ALA A 189 -5.49 -19.06 -20.36
CA ALA A 189 -6.58 -18.47 -19.58
C ALA A 189 -6.85 -19.17 -18.24
N THR A 190 -6.71 -20.47 -18.16
CA THR A 190 -6.91 -21.26 -16.92
C THR A 190 -5.93 -20.84 -15.83
N VAL A 191 -4.64 -20.74 -16.19
CA VAL A 191 -3.58 -20.34 -15.24
C VAL A 191 -3.76 -18.89 -14.84
N VAL A 192 -4.10 -18.00 -15.78
CA VAL A 192 -4.38 -16.58 -15.51
C VAL A 192 -5.55 -16.41 -14.53
N ALA A 193 -6.64 -17.17 -14.73
CA ALA A 193 -7.80 -17.13 -13.83
C ALA A 193 -7.46 -17.63 -12.43
N GLY A 194 -6.76 -18.78 -12.31
CA GLY A 194 -6.29 -19.31 -11.04
C GLY A 194 -5.32 -18.38 -10.32
N ASN A 195 -4.39 -17.77 -11.07
CA ASN A 195 -3.46 -16.76 -10.56
C ASN A 195 -4.19 -15.54 -10.01
N ALA A 196 -5.19 -15.01 -10.72
CA ALA A 196 -5.97 -13.86 -10.27
C ALA A 196 -6.78 -14.16 -9.00
N ALA A 197 -7.43 -15.32 -8.92
CA ALA A 197 -8.17 -15.75 -7.75
C ALA A 197 -7.25 -15.90 -6.52
N ALA A 198 -6.11 -16.56 -6.67
CA ALA A 198 -5.14 -16.72 -5.59
C ALA A 198 -4.54 -15.36 -5.15
N ALA A 199 -4.23 -14.46 -6.09
CA ALA A 199 -3.72 -13.13 -5.78
C ALA A 199 -4.71 -12.28 -4.96
N ASN A 200 -6.02 -12.43 -5.20
CA ASN A 200 -7.04 -11.78 -4.37
C ASN A 200 -7.02 -12.29 -2.92
N LEU A 201 -6.83 -13.60 -2.71
CA LEU A 201 -6.70 -14.17 -1.35
C LEU A 201 -5.42 -13.67 -0.66
N GLU A 202 -4.30 -13.61 -1.38
CA GLU A 202 -3.04 -13.05 -0.86
C GLU A 202 -3.18 -11.57 -0.46
N GLY A 203 -4.06 -10.80 -1.13
CA GLY A 203 -4.34 -9.41 -0.82
C GLY A 203 -4.80 -9.20 0.63
N PHE A 204 -5.60 -10.10 1.20
CA PHE A 204 -6.00 -10.02 2.60
C PHE A 204 -4.81 -10.19 3.56
N ALA A 205 -3.93 -11.16 3.28
CA ALA A 205 -2.71 -11.35 4.06
C ALA A 205 -1.78 -10.13 3.96
N TYR A 206 -1.64 -9.56 2.76
CA TYR A 206 -0.84 -8.35 2.54
C TYR A 206 -1.34 -7.15 3.36
N VAL A 207 -2.64 -6.90 3.40
CA VAL A 207 -3.23 -5.80 4.20
C VAL A 207 -2.89 -5.97 5.69
N ALA A 208 -2.99 -7.19 6.22
CA ALA A 208 -2.62 -7.48 7.61
C ALA A 208 -1.12 -7.20 7.87
N MET A 209 -0.22 -7.62 6.97
CA MET A 209 1.21 -7.38 7.13
C MET A 209 1.60 -5.92 6.96
N ASN A 210 0.94 -5.18 6.06
CA ASN A 210 1.13 -3.75 5.90
C ASN A 210 0.78 -2.97 7.19
N ALA A 211 -0.19 -3.44 7.98
CA ALA A 211 -0.48 -2.86 9.29
C ALA A 211 0.72 -2.93 10.24
N PHE A 212 1.48 -4.03 10.23
CA PHE A 212 2.72 -4.13 11.03
C PHE A 212 3.84 -3.25 10.50
N HIS A 213 3.99 -3.12 9.18
CA HIS A 213 4.89 -2.15 8.56
C HIS A 213 4.61 -0.73 9.07
N GLN A 214 3.35 -0.28 8.98
CA GLN A 214 2.94 1.06 9.40
C GLN A 214 3.12 1.28 10.91
N SER A 215 2.82 0.26 11.72
CA SER A 215 3.00 0.31 13.17
C SER A 215 4.48 0.42 13.55
N ASN A 216 5.32 -0.40 12.93
CA ASN A 216 6.78 -0.36 13.15
C ASN A 216 7.40 0.98 12.75
N LEU A 217 6.99 1.52 11.61
CA LEU A 217 7.38 2.85 11.16
C LEU A 217 7.00 3.92 12.18
N SER A 218 5.77 3.93 12.64
CA SER A 218 5.25 4.93 13.60
C SER A 218 5.94 4.84 14.95
N PHE A 219 6.01 3.65 15.55
CA PHE A 219 6.64 3.45 16.86
C PHE A 219 8.15 3.71 16.82
N THR A 220 8.83 3.27 15.77
CA THR A 220 10.26 3.53 15.58
C THR A 220 10.52 5.03 15.47
N SER A 221 9.76 5.74 14.65
CA SER A 221 9.89 7.17 14.45
C SER A 221 9.65 7.97 15.73
N GLN A 222 8.60 7.63 16.50
CA GLN A 222 8.31 8.27 17.78
C GLN A 222 9.43 8.04 18.80
N ASN A 223 9.89 6.79 18.96
CA ASN A 223 10.94 6.45 19.93
C ASN A 223 12.31 7.01 19.51
N TYR A 224 12.58 7.12 18.21
CA TYR A 224 13.76 7.81 17.69
C TYR A 224 13.74 9.31 18.02
N GLY A 225 12.59 9.97 17.81
CA GLY A 225 12.39 11.36 18.20
C GLY A 225 12.55 11.59 19.70
N ALA A 226 12.11 10.63 20.53
CA ALA A 226 12.23 10.68 21.99
C ALA A 226 13.61 10.28 22.54
N GLY A 227 14.58 9.91 21.68
CA GLY A 227 15.90 9.44 22.09
C GLY A 227 15.89 8.06 22.80
N LYS A 228 14.79 7.30 22.70
CA LYS A 228 14.62 6.01 23.39
C LYS A 228 15.13 4.83 22.54
N TYR A 229 16.41 4.82 22.23
CA TYR A 229 17.00 3.88 21.28
C TYR A 229 16.88 2.41 21.67
N LYS A 230 16.94 2.07 22.98
CA LYS A 230 16.75 0.69 23.46
C LYS A 230 15.35 0.14 23.11
N ARG A 231 14.32 1.02 23.11
CA ARG A 231 12.96 0.62 22.74
C ARG A 231 12.83 0.32 21.24
N ILE A 232 13.58 1.00 20.38
CA ILE A 232 13.57 0.77 18.93
C ILE A 232 13.92 -0.68 18.61
N ASN A 233 14.94 -1.21 19.25
CA ASN A 233 15.34 -2.61 19.07
C ASN A 233 14.24 -3.59 19.52
N ARG A 234 13.57 -3.30 20.63
CA ARG A 234 12.45 -4.11 21.10
C ARG A 234 11.25 -4.04 20.14
N ILE A 235 10.93 -2.85 19.62
CA ILE A 235 9.87 -2.63 18.62
C ILE A 235 10.16 -3.44 17.36
N PHE A 236 11.42 -3.41 16.87
CA PHE A 236 11.84 -4.17 15.71
C PHE A 236 11.56 -5.66 15.88
N TRP A 237 12.04 -6.28 16.97
CA TRP A 237 11.89 -7.72 17.19
C TRP A 237 10.45 -8.13 17.46
N ILE A 238 9.69 -7.32 18.19
CA ILE A 238 8.25 -7.59 18.40
C ILE A 238 7.50 -7.51 17.05
N GLY A 239 7.79 -6.50 16.23
CA GLY A 239 7.19 -6.38 14.91
C GLY A 239 7.51 -7.58 14.02
N GLN A 240 8.76 -8.06 14.04
CA GLN A 240 9.16 -9.27 13.30
C GLN A 240 8.41 -10.52 13.81
N ALA A 241 8.34 -10.71 15.12
CA ALA A 241 7.62 -11.85 15.69
C ALA A 241 6.13 -11.82 15.32
N CYS A 242 5.48 -10.65 15.44
CA CYS A 242 4.07 -10.50 15.08
C CYS A 242 3.82 -10.78 13.60
N VAL A 243 4.64 -10.24 12.70
CA VAL A 243 4.44 -10.44 11.26
C VAL A 243 4.72 -11.88 10.84
N ILE A 244 5.65 -12.57 11.49
CA ILE A 244 5.89 -14.01 11.25
C ILE A 244 4.65 -14.82 11.64
N VAL A 245 4.10 -14.59 12.83
CA VAL A 245 2.90 -15.30 13.30
C VAL A 245 1.70 -15.03 12.38
N VAL A 246 1.43 -13.75 12.10
CA VAL A 246 0.28 -13.38 11.27
C VAL A 246 0.47 -13.86 9.83
N GLY A 247 1.66 -13.72 9.25
CA GLY A 247 1.96 -14.21 7.91
C GLY A 247 1.86 -15.73 7.80
N ALA A 248 2.34 -16.47 8.79
CA ALA A 248 2.21 -17.92 8.84
C ALA A 248 0.74 -18.37 8.99
N VAL A 249 -0.02 -17.70 9.87
CA VAL A 249 -1.44 -18.02 10.07
C VAL A 249 -2.26 -17.68 8.83
N THR A 250 -2.12 -16.48 8.28
CA THR A 250 -2.91 -16.06 7.10
C THR A 250 -2.49 -16.81 5.84
N GLY A 251 -1.20 -16.98 5.60
CA GLY A 251 -0.68 -17.75 4.47
C GLY A 251 -1.03 -19.23 4.58
N GLY A 252 -0.84 -19.82 5.77
CA GLY A 252 -1.22 -21.23 6.05
C GLY A 252 -2.72 -21.46 5.92
N ALA A 253 -3.56 -20.56 6.44
CA ALA A 253 -5.01 -20.64 6.29
C ALA A 253 -5.43 -20.49 4.81
N SER A 254 -4.84 -19.57 4.06
CA SER A 254 -5.10 -19.40 2.63
C SER A 254 -4.76 -20.67 1.83
N TYR A 255 -3.72 -21.39 2.21
CA TYR A 255 -3.33 -22.63 1.57
C TYR A 255 -4.23 -23.81 2.00
N LEU A 256 -4.45 -23.99 3.31
CA LEU A 256 -5.25 -25.10 3.85
C LEU A 256 -6.71 -25.05 3.42
N PHE A 257 -7.30 -23.86 3.43
CA PHE A 257 -8.67 -23.63 2.96
C PHE A 257 -8.73 -23.15 1.50
N GLY A 258 -7.60 -23.21 0.80
CA GLY A 258 -7.45 -22.75 -0.56
C GLY A 258 -8.49 -23.30 -1.54
N PRO A 259 -8.72 -24.63 -1.59
CA PRO A 259 -9.73 -25.18 -2.48
C PRO A 259 -11.11 -24.56 -2.26
N GLN A 260 -11.56 -24.44 -1.00
CA GLN A 260 -12.86 -23.86 -0.66
C GLN A 260 -12.91 -22.35 -0.94
N LEU A 261 -11.84 -21.62 -0.65
CA LEU A 261 -11.78 -20.17 -0.90
C LEU A 261 -11.73 -19.85 -2.39
N LEU A 262 -11.03 -20.65 -3.18
CA LEU A 262 -10.94 -20.47 -4.63
C LEU A 262 -12.27 -20.78 -5.33
N THR A 263 -13.15 -21.66 -4.76
CA THR A 263 -14.49 -21.89 -5.32
C THR A 263 -15.38 -20.66 -5.30
N LEU A 264 -15.07 -19.63 -4.47
CA LEU A 264 -15.77 -18.35 -4.49
C LEU A 264 -15.50 -17.55 -5.78
N TYR A 265 -14.41 -17.87 -6.47
CA TYR A 265 -14.00 -17.19 -7.71
C TYR A 265 -14.27 -18.04 -8.96
N SER A 266 -14.14 -19.36 -8.86
CA SER A 266 -14.38 -20.26 -9.99
C SER A 266 -14.73 -21.66 -9.48
N THR A 267 -15.70 -22.30 -10.13
CA THR A 267 -16.07 -23.70 -9.87
C THR A 267 -15.30 -24.70 -10.73
N ALA A 268 -14.48 -24.21 -11.68
CA ALA A 268 -13.70 -25.06 -12.56
C ALA A 268 -12.48 -25.64 -11.82
N GLU A 269 -12.40 -26.97 -11.74
CA GLU A 269 -11.34 -27.69 -11.01
C GLU A 269 -9.93 -27.35 -11.50
N ASN A 270 -9.75 -27.18 -12.81
CA ASN A 270 -8.46 -26.77 -13.39
C ASN A 270 -8.01 -25.37 -12.99
N VAL A 271 -8.94 -24.43 -12.81
CA VAL A 271 -8.67 -23.08 -12.32
C VAL A 271 -8.29 -23.12 -10.85
N ILE A 272 -9.02 -23.91 -10.05
CA ILE A 272 -8.72 -24.12 -8.62
C ILE A 272 -7.32 -24.75 -8.47
N ALA A 273 -7.02 -25.79 -9.26
CA ALA A 273 -5.69 -26.42 -9.24
C ALA A 273 -4.57 -25.43 -9.56
N ALA A 274 -4.74 -24.59 -10.59
CA ALA A 274 -3.78 -23.55 -10.94
C ALA A 274 -3.61 -22.51 -9.82
N GLY A 275 -4.70 -22.11 -9.17
CA GLY A 275 -4.66 -21.21 -8.01
C GLY A 275 -3.93 -21.81 -6.82
N MET A 276 -4.12 -23.11 -6.56
CA MET A 276 -3.43 -23.84 -5.49
C MET A 276 -1.92 -23.91 -5.68
N VAL A 277 -1.44 -24.04 -6.93
CA VAL A 277 -0.01 -23.95 -7.23
C VAL A 277 0.55 -22.62 -6.76
N ARG A 278 -0.09 -21.50 -7.12
CA ARG A 278 0.33 -20.17 -6.68
C ARG A 278 0.30 -20.03 -5.15
N LEU A 279 -0.77 -20.46 -4.50
CA LEU A 279 -0.88 -20.38 -3.03
C LEU A 279 0.24 -21.16 -2.33
N GLY A 280 0.64 -22.31 -2.87
CA GLY A 280 1.74 -23.11 -2.33
C GLY A 280 3.10 -22.39 -2.40
N TYR A 281 3.39 -21.73 -3.50
CA TYR A 281 4.68 -21.05 -3.70
C TYR A 281 4.73 -19.64 -3.06
N ILE A 282 3.61 -18.94 -2.99
CA ILE A 282 3.58 -17.53 -2.58
C ILE A 282 2.87 -17.34 -1.24
N ALA A 283 1.64 -17.84 -1.07
CA ALA A 283 0.88 -17.60 0.16
C ALA A 283 1.48 -18.32 1.37
N LEU A 284 1.95 -19.54 1.20
CA LEU A 284 2.52 -20.32 2.29
C LEU A 284 3.77 -19.65 2.90
N PRO A 285 4.79 -19.21 2.11
CA PRO A 285 5.95 -18.50 2.64
C PRO A 285 5.72 -16.99 2.81
N TYR A 286 4.49 -16.49 2.81
CA TYR A 286 4.19 -15.06 2.77
C TYR A 286 4.71 -14.27 3.97
N ALA A 287 4.96 -14.93 5.10
CA ALA A 287 5.64 -14.34 6.26
C ALA A 287 7.00 -13.72 5.90
N LEU A 288 7.72 -14.25 4.88
CA LEU A 288 8.99 -13.70 4.40
C LEU A 288 8.82 -12.29 3.80
N CYS A 289 7.72 -12.07 3.07
CA CYS A 289 7.36 -10.74 2.56
C CYS A 289 7.14 -9.77 3.73
N GLY A 290 6.39 -10.19 4.74
CA GLY A 290 6.12 -9.39 5.92
C GLY A 290 7.38 -9.04 6.72
N ILE A 291 8.31 -9.98 6.86
CA ILE A 291 9.62 -9.76 7.48
C ILE A 291 10.39 -8.64 6.76
N MET A 292 10.44 -8.71 5.44
CA MET A 292 11.07 -7.69 4.59
C MET A 292 10.41 -6.32 4.79
N ASP A 293 9.08 -6.26 4.76
CA ASP A 293 8.32 -5.02 4.88
C ASP A 293 8.46 -4.35 6.25
N VAL A 294 8.46 -5.10 7.34
CA VAL A 294 8.68 -4.57 8.69
C VAL A 294 10.08 -3.99 8.85
N MET A 295 11.09 -4.59 8.20
CA MET A 295 12.46 -4.03 8.18
C MET A 295 12.49 -2.68 7.45
N VAL A 296 11.83 -2.58 6.30
CA VAL A 296 11.68 -1.31 5.57
C VAL A 296 10.99 -0.26 6.43
N GLY A 297 9.88 -0.61 7.11
CA GLY A 297 9.17 0.26 8.05
C GLY A 297 10.07 0.78 9.16
N SER A 298 10.88 -0.09 9.76
CA SER A 298 11.84 0.30 10.80
C SER A 298 12.92 1.25 10.29
N LEU A 299 13.51 0.98 9.12
CA LEU A 299 14.52 1.84 8.51
C LEU A 299 13.96 3.21 8.14
N ARG A 300 12.76 3.26 7.57
CA ARG A 300 12.04 4.52 7.27
C ARG A 300 11.71 5.29 8.54
N GLY A 301 11.31 4.61 9.61
CA GLY A 301 11.06 5.21 10.92
C GLY A 301 12.31 5.89 11.52
N LEU A 302 13.51 5.38 11.20
CA LEU A 302 14.79 5.98 11.54
C LEU A 302 15.18 7.17 10.62
N GLY A 303 14.45 7.39 9.54
CA GLY A 303 14.70 8.45 8.55
C GLY A 303 15.49 7.99 7.32
N TYR A 304 15.80 6.71 7.20
CA TYR A 304 16.45 6.15 6.01
C TYR A 304 15.39 5.71 5.00
N THR A 305 15.28 6.40 3.87
CA THR A 305 14.24 6.14 2.86
C THR A 305 14.81 5.71 1.51
N VAL A 306 15.86 6.37 1.06
CA VAL A 306 16.46 6.11 -0.26
C VAL A 306 17.15 4.74 -0.29
N PHE A 307 17.93 4.42 0.72
CA PHE A 307 18.67 3.17 0.75
C PHE A 307 17.77 1.93 0.80
N PRO A 308 16.74 1.85 1.67
CA PRO A 308 15.77 0.75 1.63
C PRO A 308 15.00 0.67 0.30
N MET A 309 14.72 1.80 -0.34
CA MET A 309 14.12 1.81 -1.68
C MET A 309 15.03 1.10 -2.70
N ILE A 310 16.31 1.49 -2.76
CA ILE A 310 17.28 0.89 -3.70
C ILE A 310 17.42 -0.61 -3.45
N VAL A 311 17.58 -1.03 -2.19
CA VAL A 311 17.68 -2.46 -1.82
C VAL A 311 16.42 -3.23 -2.23
N SER A 312 15.23 -2.68 -1.97
CA SER A 312 13.98 -3.32 -2.38
C SER A 312 13.83 -3.41 -3.90
N LEU A 313 14.22 -2.36 -4.63
CA LEU A 313 14.14 -2.34 -6.10
C LEU A 313 15.09 -3.34 -6.73
N LEU A 314 16.34 -3.38 -6.28
CA LEU A 314 17.31 -4.33 -6.80
C LEU A 314 16.98 -5.76 -6.38
N GLY A 315 16.65 -5.97 -5.11
CA GLY A 315 16.36 -7.28 -4.55
C GLY A 315 15.02 -7.89 -5.00
N SER A 316 13.94 -7.10 -5.00
CA SER A 316 12.62 -7.64 -5.35
C SER A 316 12.24 -7.43 -6.81
N CYS A 317 12.54 -6.29 -7.43
CA CYS A 317 12.20 -6.04 -8.82
C CYS A 317 13.33 -6.50 -9.77
N GLY A 318 14.56 -6.04 -9.54
CA GLY A 318 15.68 -6.32 -10.41
C GLY A 318 15.98 -7.81 -10.52
N LEU A 319 16.06 -8.53 -9.40
CA LEU A 319 16.29 -9.98 -9.42
C LEU A 319 15.15 -10.76 -10.09
N ARG A 320 13.89 -10.32 -9.95
CA ARG A 320 12.76 -10.96 -10.62
C ARG A 320 12.84 -10.81 -12.13
N ILE A 321 13.12 -9.61 -12.60
CA ILE A 321 13.28 -9.35 -14.02
C ILE A 321 14.45 -10.17 -14.56
N LEU A 322 15.61 -10.14 -13.89
CA LEU A 322 16.77 -10.92 -14.29
C LEU A 322 16.45 -12.42 -14.34
N TRP A 323 15.73 -12.95 -13.36
CA TRP A 323 15.30 -14.35 -13.32
C TRP A 323 14.40 -14.71 -14.51
N LEU A 324 13.44 -13.85 -14.83
CA LEU A 324 12.54 -14.06 -15.98
C LEU A 324 13.31 -14.05 -17.30
N GLU A 325 14.27 -13.15 -17.46
CA GLU A 325 15.06 -13.00 -18.70
C GLU A 325 16.14 -14.08 -18.86
N THR A 326 16.58 -14.74 -17.80
CA THR A 326 17.69 -15.71 -17.84
C THR A 326 17.24 -17.13 -17.58
N VAL A 327 16.58 -17.38 -16.44
CA VAL A 327 16.21 -18.75 -16.01
C VAL A 327 14.91 -19.19 -16.69
N PHE A 328 13.88 -18.36 -16.64
CA PHE A 328 12.56 -18.69 -17.18
C PHE A 328 12.56 -18.87 -18.70
N THR A 329 13.42 -18.17 -19.45
CA THR A 329 13.57 -18.31 -20.90
C THR A 329 14.22 -19.62 -21.33
N THR A 330 14.80 -20.39 -20.40
CA THR A 330 15.41 -21.68 -20.69
C THR A 330 14.34 -22.76 -20.78
N ASP A 331 14.28 -23.56 -21.85
CA ASP A 331 13.25 -24.59 -22.11
C ASP A 331 12.99 -25.51 -20.91
N LYS A 332 14.05 -25.89 -20.19
CA LYS A 332 13.97 -26.76 -18.99
C LYS A 332 13.18 -26.12 -17.84
N PHE A 333 13.19 -24.81 -17.74
CA PHE A 333 12.61 -24.04 -16.64
C PHE A 333 11.41 -23.20 -17.07
N HIS A 334 10.90 -23.39 -18.28
CA HIS A 334 9.72 -22.68 -18.78
C HIS A 334 8.42 -23.29 -18.19
N GLN A 335 8.25 -23.13 -16.87
CA GLN A 335 7.14 -23.65 -16.10
C GLN A 335 6.61 -22.57 -15.18
N ILE A 336 5.33 -22.64 -14.82
CA ILE A 336 4.66 -21.64 -13.96
C ILE A 336 5.28 -21.60 -12.55
N GLU A 337 5.72 -22.74 -12.05
CA GLU A 337 6.41 -22.85 -10.76
C GLU A 337 7.70 -22.03 -10.73
N THR A 338 8.41 -21.95 -11.85
CA THR A 338 9.62 -21.13 -12.00
C THR A 338 9.32 -19.64 -11.88
N VAL A 339 8.13 -19.20 -12.31
CA VAL A 339 7.66 -17.83 -12.13
C VAL A 339 7.28 -17.56 -10.66
N TYR A 340 6.74 -18.54 -9.96
CA TYR A 340 6.30 -18.33 -8.57
C TYR A 340 7.42 -18.47 -7.54
N ILE A 341 8.37 -19.36 -7.74
CA ILE A 341 9.46 -19.60 -6.76
C ILE A 341 10.37 -18.38 -6.58
N ILE A 342 10.44 -17.49 -7.56
CA ILE A 342 11.25 -16.28 -7.45
C ILE A 342 10.76 -15.34 -6.35
N TYR A 343 9.47 -15.39 -5.98
CA TYR A 343 8.92 -14.53 -4.93
C TYR A 343 9.60 -14.79 -3.57
N PRO A 344 9.54 -16.00 -3.01
CA PRO A 344 10.21 -16.27 -1.74
C PRO A 344 11.74 -16.11 -1.81
N ILE A 345 12.38 -16.44 -2.93
CA ILE A 345 13.83 -16.22 -3.11
C ILE A 345 14.16 -14.74 -2.99
N THR A 346 13.44 -13.88 -3.71
CA THR A 346 13.70 -12.43 -3.66
C THR A 346 13.36 -11.83 -2.30
N TRP A 347 12.33 -12.31 -1.62
CA TRP A 347 12.00 -11.88 -0.26
C TRP A 347 13.12 -12.20 0.73
N ILE A 348 13.70 -13.41 0.67
CA ILE A 348 14.82 -13.80 1.53
C ILE A 348 16.04 -12.92 1.26
N VAL A 349 16.44 -12.79 0.00
CA VAL A 349 17.62 -12.00 -0.39
C VAL A 349 17.46 -10.54 0.04
N THR A 350 16.30 -9.95 -0.25
CA THR A 350 16.00 -8.56 0.10
C THR A 350 15.90 -8.36 1.61
N ALA A 351 15.28 -9.29 2.33
CA ALA A 351 15.20 -9.25 3.79
C ALA A 351 16.58 -9.30 4.44
N LEU A 352 17.47 -10.19 3.96
CA LEU A 352 18.86 -10.26 4.45
C LEU A 352 19.60 -8.94 4.21
N ALA A 353 19.47 -8.33 3.04
CA ALA A 353 20.08 -7.04 2.73
C ALA A 353 19.53 -5.92 3.64
N HIS A 354 18.22 -5.89 3.89
CA HIS A 354 17.61 -4.95 4.84
C HIS A 354 18.05 -5.21 6.28
N PHE A 355 18.19 -6.45 6.68
CA PHE A 355 18.68 -6.81 8.02
C PHE A 355 20.12 -6.34 8.25
N ILE A 356 21.01 -6.58 7.28
CA ILE A 356 22.39 -6.05 7.34
C ILE A 356 22.37 -4.53 7.44
N THR A 357 21.54 -3.88 6.62
CA THR A 357 21.36 -2.41 6.67
C THR A 357 20.91 -1.95 8.05
N TYR A 358 19.91 -2.63 8.63
CA TYR A 358 19.43 -2.31 9.97
C TYR A 358 20.51 -2.43 11.01
N LEU A 359 21.32 -3.49 10.98
CA LEU A 359 22.43 -3.68 11.91
C LEU A 359 23.49 -2.57 11.79
N VAL A 360 23.82 -2.16 10.56
CA VAL A 360 24.78 -1.05 10.32
C VAL A 360 24.21 0.27 10.84
N VAL A 361 22.96 0.56 10.54
CA VAL A 361 22.28 1.79 10.99
C VAL A 361 22.16 1.79 12.52
N ARG A 362 21.82 0.66 13.13
CA ARG A 362 21.68 0.52 14.58
C ARG A 362 22.96 0.85 15.32
N ARG A 363 24.14 0.45 14.82
CA ARG A 363 25.43 0.77 15.45
C ARG A 363 25.65 2.26 15.64
N LYS A 364 25.11 3.10 14.74
CA LYS A 364 25.26 4.57 14.82
C LYS A 364 24.55 5.21 16.01
N PHE A 365 23.57 4.56 16.62
CA PHE A 365 22.83 5.07 17.77
C PHE A 365 22.87 4.17 19.01
N SER A 366 23.48 2.97 18.94
CA SER A 366 23.64 2.12 20.13
C SER A 366 24.73 2.64 21.08
N HIS A 367 25.55 3.57 20.60
CA HIS A 367 26.58 4.26 21.40
C HIS A 367 26.11 5.62 21.96
N LYS A 368 24.85 6.01 21.66
CA LYS A 368 24.18 7.18 22.24
C LYS A 368 23.17 6.75 23.30
#